data_f0e0beb0b850583ef9a5d777af85c81a
#
_entry.id   f0e0beb0b850583ef9a5d777af85c81a
#
_cell.length_a   1.000
_cell.length_b   1.000
_cell.length_c   1.000
_cell.angle_alpha   90.00
_cell.angle_beta   90.00
_cell.angle_gamma   90.00
#
_symmetry.space_group_name_H-M   'P 1'
#
loop_
_entity.id
_entity.type
_entity.pdbx_description
1 polymer ?
#
loop_
_entity_poly.entity_id
_entity_poly.type
_entity_poly.pdbx_seq_one_letter_code
_entity_poly.pdbx_strand_id
1 'polypeptide(L)'
;MEQKYQIGNEYGSIMWDIEKLLRDIKKFRIKTFDVENLALNNPFHGNREYAMTTDITQPLIIVNLTDNIDKLIDGNHRLQKALKLGIATIDAYYLSFEEHRDYIIDFNENIYHHVVSHWRK
;
A
#
# COMPACT_ATOMS: atom_id res chain seq x y z
N MET A 1 15.72 0.60 12.17
CA MET A 1 15.47 -0.22 10.95
C MET A 1 14.58 0.57 10.00
N GLU A 2 15.02 0.73 8.75
CA GLU A 2 14.25 1.45 7.75
C GLU A 2 13.17 0.56 7.14
N GLN A 3 11.94 1.05 7.08
CA GLN A 3 10.86 0.35 6.42
C GLN A 3 10.77 0.79 4.97
N LYS A 4 10.72 -0.20 4.08
CA LYS A 4 10.57 0.01 2.64
C LYS A 4 9.55 -0.97 2.09
N TYR A 5 8.89 -0.59 1.01
CA TYR A 5 7.99 -1.47 0.29
C TYR A 5 8.32 -1.42 -1.19
N GLN A 6 8.40 -2.59 -1.82
CA GLN A 6 8.80 -2.70 -3.22
C GLN A 6 7.79 -3.54 -4.00
N ILE A 7 7.48 -3.07 -5.21
CA ILE A 7 6.80 -3.87 -6.23
C ILE A 7 7.69 -3.93 -7.46
N GLY A 8 7.49 -4.94 -8.28
CA GLY A 8 8.27 -5.04 -9.51
C GLY A 8 7.73 -6.10 -10.47
N ASN A 9 8.26 -6.04 -11.66
CA ASN A 9 8.00 -7.01 -12.71
C ASN A 9 9.24 -7.03 -13.63
N GLU A 10 9.11 -7.67 -14.81
CA GLU A 10 10.21 -7.77 -15.78
C GLU A 10 10.71 -6.42 -16.30
N TYR A 11 9.94 -5.34 -16.12
CA TYR A 11 10.28 -4.00 -16.60
C TYR A 11 11.01 -3.15 -15.57
N GLY A 12 11.11 -3.63 -14.33
CA GLY A 12 11.80 -2.92 -13.27
C GLY A 12 11.09 -2.99 -11.93
N SER A 13 11.45 -2.10 -11.02
CA SER A 13 10.84 -2.06 -9.69
C SER A 13 10.59 -0.64 -9.22
N ILE A 14 9.63 -0.52 -8.30
CA ILE A 14 9.28 0.73 -7.62
C ILE A 14 9.41 0.46 -6.13
N MET A 15 10.16 1.30 -5.43
CA MET A 15 10.38 1.15 -3.99
C MET A 15 9.99 2.43 -3.26
N TRP A 16 9.16 2.31 -2.23
CA TRP A 16 8.77 3.43 -1.38
C TRP A 16 9.54 3.42 -0.08
N ASP A 17 9.95 4.62 0.36
CA ASP A 17 10.50 4.84 1.69
C ASP A 17 9.34 5.01 2.68
N ILE A 18 8.90 3.92 3.26
CA ILE A 18 7.75 3.91 4.18
C ILE A 18 8.06 4.68 5.44
N GLU A 19 9.27 4.61 5.95
CA GLU A 19 9.66 5.34 7.16
C GLU A 19 9.50 6.85 6.98
N LYS A 20 9.99 7.38 5.85
CA LYS A 20 9.83 8.80 5.53
C LYS A 20 8.36 9.17 5.39
N LEU A 21 7.59 8.32 4.70
CA LEU A 21 6.16 8.53 4.50
C LEU A 21 5.40 8.57 5.83
N LEU A 22 5.72 7.66 6.76
CA LEU A 22 5.08 7.61 8.06
C LEU A 22 5.34 8.88 8.89
N ARG A 23 6.50 9.50 8.74
CA ARG A 23 6.78 10.78 9.41
C ARG A 23 5.86 11.90 8.93
N ASP A 24 5.43 11.84 7.68
CA ASP A 24 4.61 12.87 7.04
C ASP A 24 3.13 12.47 6.93
N ILE A 25 2.75 11.31 7.44
CA ILE A 25 1.48 10.66 7.08
C ILE A 25 0.25 11.51 7.40
N LYS A 26 0.30 12.32 8.45
CA LYS A 26 -0.84 13.14 8.86
C LYS A 26 -1.19 14.26 7.90
N LYS A 27 -0.33 14.54 6.92
CA LYS A 27 -0.62 15.51 5.86
C LYS A 27 -1.67 15.01 4.87
N PHE A 28 -1.88 13.71 4.81
CA PHE A 28 -2.66 13.08 3.74
C PHE A 28 -4.08 12.74 4.20
N ARG A 29 -4.98 12.62 3.23
CA ARG A 29 -6.38 12.33 3.49
C ARG A 29 -6.59 10.88 3.88
N ILE A 30 -7.61 10.65 4.70
CA ILE A 30 -8.05 9.29 5.03
C ILE A 30 -9.28 8.97 4.20
N LYS A 31 -9.32 7.75 3.68
CA LYS A 31 -10.43 7.24 2.88
C LYS A 31 -10.83 5.86 3.40
N THR A 32 -12.11 5.54 3.33
CA THR A 32 -12.63 4.24 3.79
C THR A 32 -12.72 3.27 2.62
N PHE A 33 -12.26 2.05 2.84
CA PHE A 33 -12.22 0.99 1.82
C PHE A 33 -12.95 -0.25 2.29
N ASP A 34 -13.48 -1.01 1.33
CA ASP A 34 -14.08 -2.31 1.57
C ASP A 34 -12.98 -3.35 1.81
N VAL A 35 -13.04 -4.04 2.95
CA VAL A 35 -11.98 -4.99 3.35
C VAL A 35 -11.86 -6.17 2.37
N GLU A 36 -12.98 -6.77 2.00
CA GLU A 36 -12.95 -7.93 1.10
C GLU A 36 -12.36 -7.56 -0.26
N ASN A 37 -12.75 -6.42 -0.80
CA ASN A 37 -12.26 -5.95 -2.09
C ASN A 37 -10.76 -5.65 -2.05
N LEU A 38 -10.29 -4.98 -0.99
CA LEU A 38 -8.85 -4.74 -0.80
C LEU A 38 -8.07 -6.05 -0.71
N ALA A 39 -8.58 -7.02 0.04
CA ALA A 39 -7.91 -8.31 0.22
C ALA A 39 -7.79 -9.08 -1.09
N LEU A 40 -8.81 -9.03 -1.95
CA LEU A 40 -8.75 -9.66 -3.27
C LEU A 40 -7.65 -9.06 -4.16
N ASN A 41 -7.45 -7.76 -4.08
CA ASN A 41 -6.49 -7.05 -4.91
C ASN A 41 -5.08 -7.00 -4.29
N ASN A 42 -4.92 -7.44 -3.04
CA ASN A 42 -3.65 -7.38 -2.31
C ASN A 42 -3.42 -8.71 -1.59
N PRO A 43 -3.00 -9.75 -2.31
CA PRO A 43 -2.78 -11.08 -1.71
C PRO A 43 -1.81 -11.03 -0.54
N PHE A 44 -2.09 -11.83 0.47
CA PHE A 44 -1.29 -11.85 1.68
C PHE A 44 -0.19 -12.91 1.60
N HIS A 45 1.04 -12.48 1.85
CA HIS A 45 2.21 -13.36 1.88
C HIS A 45 2.95 -13.32 3.22
N GLY A 46 2.37 -12.69 4.23
CA GLY A 46 2.98 -12.51 5.53
C GLY A 46 2.63 -13.60 6.54
N ASN A 47 3.00 -13.36 7.80
CA ASN A 47 2.74 -14.28 8.92
C ASN A 47 1.33 -14.04 9.48
N ARG A 48 0.48 -15.06 9.40
CA ARG A 48 -0.93 -14.96 9.85
C ARG A 48 -1.05 -14.80 11.37
N GLU A 49 -0.18 -15.44 12.13
CA GLU A 49 -0.19 -15.29 13.60
C GLU A 49 0.20 -13.86 13.98
N TYR A 50 1.22 -13.33 13.34
CA TYR A 50 1.63 -11.94 13.53
C TYR A 50 0.49 -10.98 13.15
N ALA A 51 -0.21 -11.26 12.07
CA ALA A 51 -1.33 -10.42 11.62
C ALA A 51 -2.37 -10.24 12.74
N MET A 52 -2.66 -11.29 13.50
CA MET A 52 -3.64 -11.22 14.58
C MET A 52 -3.19 -10.37 15.76
N THR A 53 -1.91 -10.04 15.85
CA THR A 53 -1.36 -9.18 16.92
C THR A 53 -1.35 -7.70 16.55
N THR A 54 -1.64 -7.37 15.28
CA THR A 54 -1.58 -5.97 14.81
C THR A 54 -2.75 -5.15 15.33
N ASP A 55 -2.55 -3.84 15.36
CA ASP A 55 -3.57 -2.88 15.78
C ASP A 55 -4.35 -2.40 14.57
N ILE A 56 -5.57 -2.90 14.38
CA ILE A 56 -6.43 -2.54 13.25
C ILE A 56 -6.99 -1.12 13.33
N THR A 57 -6.78 -0.41 14.44
CA THR A 57 -7.17 1.00 14.53
C THR A 57 -6.20 1.91 13.80
N GLN A 58 -4.99 1.42 13.48
CA GLN A 58 -4.02 2.16 12.69
C GLN A 58 -4.43 2.10 11.21
N PRO A 59 -4.57 3.25 10.53
CA PRO A 59 -4.93 3.24 9.11
C PRO A 59 -3.86 2.59 8.24
N LEU A 60 -4.31 2.00 7.13
CA LEU A 60 -3.43 1.47 6.10
C LEU A 60 -2.83 2.63 5.28
N ILE A 61 -1.91 2.32 4.37
CA ILE A 61 -1.43 3.28 3.39
C ILE A 61 -1.67 2.71 1.99
N ILE A 62 -2.45 3.42 1.19
CA ILE A 62 -2.80 3.05 -0.17
C ILE A 62 -2.39 4.18 -1.10
N VAL A 63 -1.74 3.84 -2.21
CA VAL A 63 -1.32 4.82 -3.22
C VAL A 63 -2.00 4.55 -4.54
N ASN A 64 -2.32 5.62 -5.28
CA ASN A 64 -2.82 5.50 -6.64
C ASN A 64 -1.63 5.36 -7.59
N LEU A 65 -1.46 4.18 -8.19
CA LEU A 65 -0.37 3.94 -9.14
C LEU A 65 -0.65 4.61 -10.48
N THR A 66 -1.87 4.45 -10.97
CA THR A 66 -2.37 5.05 -12.20
C THR A 66 -3.90 5.10 -12.11
N ASP A 67 -4.58 5.66 -13.10
CA ASP A 67 -6.00 6.02 -13.05
C ASP A 67 -6.93 4.98 -12.41
N ASN A 68 -6.69 3.70 -12.65
CA ASN A 68 -7.61 2.65 -12.21
C ASN A 68 -6.94 1.63 -11.28
N ILE A 69 -5.73 1.91 -10.80
CA ILE A 69 -4.98 0.95 -9.99
C ILE A 69 -4.53 1.61 -8.69
N ASP A 70 -5.08 1.12 -7.59
CA ASP A 70 -4.65 1.48 -6.24
C ASP A 70 -3.85 0.32 -5.66
N LYS A 71 -2.80 0.64 -4.91
CA LYS A 71 -1.94 -0.38 -4.32
C LYS A 71 -1.76 -0.13 -2.83
N LEU A 72 -1.99 -1.17 -2.03
CA LEU A 72 -1.68 -1.16 -0.61
C LEU A 72 -0.16 -1.30 -0.44
N ILE A 73 0.47 -0.33 0.19
CA ILE A 73 1.93 -0.34 0.40
C ILE A 73 2.32 -0.48 1.88
N ASP A 74 1.38 -0.32 2.80
CA ASP A 74 1.63 -0.56 4.23
C ASP A 74 0.35 -1.01 4.93
N GLY A 75 0.48 -2.01 5.80
CA GLY A 75 -0.61 -2.48 6.63
C GLY A 75 -1.27 -3.77 6.18
N ASN A 76 -0.62 -4.59 5.36
CA ASN A 76 -1.22 -5.86 4.89
C ASN A 76 -1.58 -6.79 6.05
N HIS A 77 -0.79 -6.82 7.12
CA HIS A 77 -1.12 -7.62 8.31
C HIS A 77 -2.41 -7.11 8.98
N ARG A 78 -2.59 -5.79 9.05
CA ARG A 78 -3.81 -5.19 9.60
C ARG A 78 -5.03 -5.51 8.74
N LEU A 79 -4.86 -5.48 7.42
CA LEU A 79 -5.91 -5.86 6.48
C LEU A 79 -6.33 -7.33 6.70
N GLN A 80 -5.37 -8.23 6.85
CA GLN A 80 -5.65 -9.65 7.07
C GLN A 80 -6.38 -9.87 8.40
N LYS A 81 -6.01 -9.15 9.44
CA LYS A 81 -6.72 -9.22 10.72
C LYS A 81 -8.17 -8.77 10.57
N ALA A 82 -8.38 -7.64 9.89
CA ALA A 82 -9.73 -7.12 9.65
C ALA A 82 -10.59 -8.11 8.86
N LEU A 83 -10.01 -8.72 7.82
CA LEU A 83 -10.69 -9.73 7.02
C LEU A 83 -11.10 -10.94 7.87
N LYS A 84 -10.19 -11.43 8.69
CA LYS A 84 -10.44 -12.60 9.55
C LYS A 84 -11.49 -12.33 10.61
N LEU A 85 -11.55 -11.10 11.12
CA LEU A 85 -12.53 -10.69 12.12
C LEU A 85 -13.90 -10.33 11.52
N GLY A 86 -14.04 -10.39 10.18
CA GLY A 86 -15.30 -10.07 9.52
C GLY A 86 -15.62 -8.57 9.48
N ILE A 87 -14.61 -7.72 9.60
CA ILE A 87 -14.79 -6.28 9.54
C ILE A 87 -15.05 -5.87 8.10
N ALA A 88 -16.13 -5.09 7.88
CA ALA A 88 -16.58 -4.75 6.53
C ALA A 88 -15.71 -3.68 5.87
N THR A 89 -15.30 -2.66 6.62
CA THR A 89 -14.55 -1.51 6.09
C THR A 89 -13.34 -1.18 6.95
N ILE A 90 -12.36 -0.54 6.33
CA ILE A 90 -11.13 -0.13 7.02
C ILE A 90 -10.66 1.21 6.45
N ASP A 91 -10.08 2.04 7.32
CA ASP A 91 -9.55 3.34 6.92
C ASP A 91 -8.13 3.22 6.41
N ALA A 92 -7.78 4.05 5.44
CA ALA A 92 -6.43 4.12 4.89
C ALA A 92 -6.09 5.55 4.53
N TYR A 93 -4.83 5.92 4.70
CA TYR A 93 -4.31 7.12 4.07
C TYR A 93 -4.21 6.86 2.58
N TYR A 94 -4.74 7.78 1.78
CA TYR A 94 -4.80 7.61 0.34
C TYR A 94 -4.04 8.74 -0.35
N LEU A 95 -3.00 8.37 -1.11
CA LEU A 95 -2.11 9.31 -1.77
C LEU A 95 -2.26 9.25 -3.28
N SER A 96 -2.40 10.43 -3.89
CA SER A 96 -2.34 10.56 -5.35
C SER A 96 -0.91 10.28 -5.85
N PHE A 97 -0.76 10.14 -7.17
CA PHE A 97 0.57 9.96 -7.75
C PHE A 97 1.53 11.10 -7.37
N GLU A 98 1.10 12.35 -7.50
CA GLU A 98 1.91 13.50 -7.16
C GLU A 98 2.34 13.50 -5.70
N GLU A 99 1.49 12.97 -4.83
CA GLU A 99 1.78 12.89 -3.40
C GLU A 99 2.78 11.78 -3.07
N HIS A 100 2.56 10.56 -3.59
CA HIS A 100 3.43 9.45 -3.22
C HIS A 100 4.73 9.38 -4.01
N ARG A 101 4.80 10.05 -5.16
CA ARG A 101 6.03 10.09 -5.96
C ARG A 101 7.23 10.57 -5.15
N ASP A 102 7.04 11.53 -4.26
CA ASP A 102 8.12 12.10 -3.44
C ASP A 102 8.71 11.09 -2.45
N TYR A 103 8.04 9.97 -2.24
CA TYR A 103 8.48 8.90 -1.33
C TYR A 103 9.01 7.68 -2.08
N ILE A 104 9.07 7.74 -3.41
CA ILE A 104 9.69 6.69 -4.21
C ILE A 104 11.19 6.92 -4.23
N ILE A 105 11.96 5.88 -3.89
CA ILE A 105 13.42 5.93 -3.86
C ILE A 105 13.92 5.85 -5.30
N ASP A 106 14.84 6.77 -5.66
CA ASP A 106 15.43 6.81 -7.00
C ASP A 106 14.38 6.81 -8.11
N PHE A 107 13.35 7.64 -7.97
CA PHE A 107 12.26 7.71 -8.93
C PHE A 107 12.78 7.91 -10.35
N ASN A 108 12.32 7.04 -11.26
CA ASN A 108 12.59 7.14 -12.69
C ASN A 108 11.27 7.03 -13.44
N GLU A 109 10.93 8.07 -14.16
CA GLU A 109 9.63 8.17 -14.84
C GLU A 109 9.41 7.04 -15.84
N ASN A 110 10.42 6.70 -16.64
CA ASN A 110 10.31 5.65 -17.64
C ASN A 110 10.09 4.28 -17.01
N ILE A 111 10.87 3.96 -15.98
CA ILE A 111 10.73 2.69 -15.25
C ILE A 111 9.36 2.64 -14.59
N TYR A 112 8.92 3.72 -13.95
CA TYR A 112 7.61 3.78 -13.31
C TYR A 112 6.50 3.46 -14.31
N HIS A 113 6.50 4.15 -15.46
CA HIS A 113 5.48 3.92 -16.50
C HIS A 113 5.49 2.50 -17.02
N HIS A 114 6.66 1.92 -17.26
CA HIS A 114 6.77 0.54 -17.73
C HIS A 114 6.24 -0.46 -16.72
N VAL A 115 6.64 -0.32 -15.46
CA VAL A 115 6.19 -1.22 -14.39
C VAL A 115 4.67 -1.14 -14.22
N VAL A 116 4.12 0.06 -14.14
CA VAL A 116 2.69 0.28 -13.88
C VAL A 116 1.83 -0.13 -15.08
N SER A 117 2.27 0.15 -16.30
CA SER A 117 1.53 -0.21 -17.51
C SER A 117 1.37 -1.73 -17.68
N HIS A 118 2.31 -2.49 -17.12
CA HIS A 118 2.29 -3.96 -17.21
C HIS A 118 2.01 -4.60 -15.85
N TRP A 119 1.47 -3.83 -14.91
CA TRP A 119 1.17 -4.34 -13.58
C TRP A 119 -0.01 -5.31 -13.63
N ARG A 120 0.20 -6.52 -13.11
CA ARG A 120 -0.84 -7.55 -13.00
C ARG A 120 -1.23 -7.73 -11.54
N LYS A 121 -2.52 -7.62 -11.30
CA LYS A 121 -3.08 -7.83 -9.96
C LYS A 121 -3.09 -9.31 -9.60
#